data_ac3e414d403a74e5f17b14f58da059b0
#
_entry.id   ac3e414d403a74e5f17b14f58da059b0
#
_cell.length_a   1.000
_cell.length_b   1.000
_cell.length_c   1.000
_cell.angle_alpha   90.00
_cell.angle_beta   90.00
_cell.angle_gamma   90.00
#
_symmetry.space_group_name_H-M   'P 1'
#
loop_
_entity.id
_entity.type
_entity.pdbx_description
1 polymer ?
#
loop_
_entity_poly.entity_id
_entity_poly.type
_entity_poly.pdbx_seq_one_letter_code
_entity_poly.pdbx_strand_id
1 'polypeptide(L)'
;EFGENPNDVNAYAASTFYAVDRFASYQRVWKNDYASGGLILSDRYTTSNAVHQGGKLEGKAREEFFSWLYDLEFNRMGLPKPDLVLWLDMPVEIAESLMRKRESDTGTKADIHERDDGYLHKCREVAQQAADYFGWTRVSCVRDGRLRSIEDIHEELYAHVQSCLEEI
;
A
#
# COMPACT_ATOMS: atom_id res chain seq x y z
N GLU A 1 -15.61 3.76 -15.79
CA GLU A 1 -15.10 4.98 -15.15
C GLU A 1 -16.20 5.53 -14.23
N PHE A 2 -15.85 5.88 -13.01
CA PHE A 2 -16.80 6.30 -11.97
C PHE A 2 -16.85 7.84 -11.81
N GLY A 3 -16.56 8.60 -12.85
CA GLY A 3 -16.50 10.05 -12.87
C GLY A 3 -15.09 10.59 -13.18
N GLU A 4 -15.03 11.89 -13.46
CA GLU A 4 -13.76 12.57 -13.75
C GLU A 4 -13.03 13.03 -12.49
N ASN A 5 -13.76 13.12 -11.36
CA ASN A 5 -13.19 13.55 -10.09
C ASN A 5 -13.06 12.34 -9.12
N PRO A 6 -11.87 12.07 -8.58
CA PRO A 6 -11.66 10.99 -7.60
C PRO A 6 -12.56 11.09 -6.36
N ASN A 7 -13.07 12.28 -6.05
CA ASN A 7 -13.97 12.52 -4.91
C ASN A 7 -15.44 12.18 -5.18
N ASP A 8 -15.83 11.92 -6.45
CA ASP A 8 -17.20 11.51 -6.79
C ASP A 8 -17.55 10.13 -6.26
N VAL A 9 -16.54 9.31 -5.93
CA VAL A 9 -16.71 8.00 -5.30
C VAL A 9 -16.18 8.05 -3.88
N ASN A 10 -17.03 7.77 -2.90
CA ASN A 10 -16.62 7.75 -1.50
C ASN A 10 -15.65 6.58 -1.21
N ALA A 11 -14.92 6.69 -0.08
CA ALA A 11 -13.89 5.73 0.32
C ALA A 11 -14.40 4.29 0.41
N TYR A 12 -15.60 4.09 0.94
CA TYR A 12 -16.19 2.76 1.12
C TYR A 12 -16.56 2.10 -0.21
N ALA A 13 -17.25 2.84 -1.09
CA ALA A 13 -17.64 2.33 -2.40
C ALA A 13 -16.41 1.98 -3.25
N ALA A 14 -15.43 2.87 -3.33
CA ALA A 14 -14.19 2.62 -4.06
C ALA A 14 -13.47 1.38 -3.53
N SER A 15 -13.35 1.24 -2.19
CA SER A 15 -12.69 0.09 -1.57
C SER A 15 -13.41 -1.22 -1.86
N THR A 16 -14.74 -1.21 -1.93
CA THR A 16 -15.53 -2.41 -2.24
C THR A 16 -15.19 -2.95 -3.63
N PHE A 17 -15.04 -2.09 -4.64
CA PHE A 17 -14.64 -2.55 -5.98
C PHE A 17 -13.26 -3.22 -5.98
N TYR A 18 -12.28 -2.62 -5.32
CA TYR A 18 -10.95 -3.21 -5.18
C TYR A 18 -10.96 -4.50 -4.37
N ALA A 19 -11.81 -4.59 -3.34
CA ALA A 19 -11.96 -5.79 -2.53
C ALA A 19 -12.53 -6.96 -3.34
N VAL A 20 -13.54 -6.71 -4.19
CA VAL A 20 -14.12 -7.73 -5.09
C VAL A 20 -13.09 -8.22 -6.10
N ASP A 21 -12.33 -7.32 -6.71
CA ASP A 21 -11.26 -7.67 -7.65
C ASP A 21 -10.17 -8.52 -6.97
N ARG A 22 -9.73 -8.12 -5.79
CA ARG A 22 -8.76 -8.87 -4.97
C ARG A 22 -9.28 -10.25 -4.59
N PHE A 23 -10.55 -10.36 -4.21
CA PHE A 23 -11.18 -11.65 -3.93
C PHE A 23 -11.22 -12.56 -5.16
N ALA A 24 -11.57 -12.00 -6.32
CA ALA A 24 -11.57 -12.75 -7.58
C ALA A 24 -10.17 -13.24 -7.96
N SER A 25 -9.16 -12.38 -7.79
CA SER A 25 -7.75 -12.74 -7.98
C SER A 25 -7.32 -13.85 -7.03
N TYR A 26 -7.61 -13.72 -5.73
CA TYR A 26 -7.34 -14.78 -4.76
C TYR A 26 -7.93 -16.11 -5.19
N GLN A 27 -9.21 -16.16 -5.44
CA GLN A 27 -9.91 -17.41 -5.76
C GLN A 27 -9.40 -18.09 -7.05
N ARG A 28 -8.99 -17.30 -8.05
CA ARG A 28 -8.64 -17.81 -9.38
C ARG A 28 -7.15 -18.05 -9.59
N VAL A 29 -6.29 -17.24 -8.91
CA VAL A 29 -4.88 -17.20 -9.27
C VAL A 29 -4.01 -17.85 -8.20
N TRP A 30 -4.10 -17.45 -6.94
CA TRP A 30 -3.09 -17.79 -5.95
C TRP A 30 -3.58 -18.55 -4.71
N LYS A 31 -4.88 -18.84 -4.61
CA LYS A 31 -5.46 -19.58 -3.46
C LYS A 31 -4.83 -20.95 -3.23
N ASN A 32 -4.58 -21.69 -4.30
CA ASN A 32 -4.02 -23.03 -4.20
C ASN A 32 -2.55 -23.00 -3.75
N ASP A 33 -1.78 -22.04 -4.26
CA ASP A 33 -0.39 -21.87 -3.88
C ASP A 33 -0.29 -21.47 -2.40
N TYR A 34 -1.14 -20.52 -1.97
CA TYR A 34 -1.22 -20.11 -0.56
C TYR A 34 -1.64 -21.28 0.34
N ALA A 35 -2.69 -22.01 -0.03
CA ALA A 35 -3.21 -23.13 0.76
C ALA A 35 -2.21 -24.32 0.88
N SER A 36 -1.29 -24.43 -0.06
CA SER A 36 -0.20 -25.43 -0.01
C SER A 36 1.06 -24.96 0.73
N GLY A 37 1.00 -23.80 1.39
CA GLY A 37 2.12 -23.24 2.15
C GLY A 37 3.10 -22.43 1.31
N GLY A 38 2.70 -22.00 0.11
CA GLY A 38 3.53 -21.15 -0.75
C GLY A 38 3.67 -19.73 -0.20
N LEU A 39 4.86 -19.15 -0.33
CA LEU A 39 5.10 -17.75 -0.04
C LEU A 39 4.47 -16.86 -1.11
N ILE A 40 3.57 -15.99 -0.71
CA ILE A 40 2.92 -15.02 -1.60
C ILE A 40 3.48 -13.62 -1.32
N LEU A 41 4.16 -13.06 -2.29
CA LEU A 41 4.62 -11.67 -2.26
C LEU A 41 3.70 -10.81 -3.11
N SER A 42 3.05 -9.83 -2.49
CA SER A 42 2.11 -8.93 -3.17
C SER A 42 2.65 -7.50 -3.18
N ASP A 43 2.88 -6.96 -4.36
CA ASP A 43 3.05 -5.51 -4.53
C ASP A 43 1.67 -4.85 -4.52
N ARG A 44 1.37 -4.16 -3.40
CA ARG A 44 0.06 -3.60 -3.03
C ARG A 44 -0.98 -4.69 -2.68
N TYR A 45 -1.76 -4.39 -1.67
CA TYR A 45 -2.83 -5.26 -1.18
C TYR A 45 -3.95 -4.39 -0.57
N THR A 46 -4.71 -4.87 0.41
CA THR A 46 -5.69 -4.09 1.19
C THR A 46 -5.11 -2.78 1.75
N THR A 47 -3.81 -2.79 2.06
CA THR A 47 -3.04 -1.64 2.52
C THR A 47 -3.12 -0.43 1.58
N SER A 48 -3.17 -0.64 0.27
CA SER A 48 -3.35 0.46 -0.70
C SER A 48 -4.69 1.17 -0.52
N ASN A 49 -5.77 0.44 -0.22
CA ASN A 49 -7.07 1.06 0.05
C ASN A 49 -7.03 1.85 1.37
N ALA A 50 -6.36 1.34 2.40
CA ALA A 50 -6.17 2.08 3.66
C ALA A 50 -5.52 3.44 3.41
N VAL A 51 -4.46 3.50 2.60
CA VAL A 51 -3.76 4.75 2.29
C VAL A 51 -4.59 5.66 1.38
N HIS A 52 -4.93 5.18 0.18
CA HIS A 52 -5.52 6.05 -0.85
C HIS A 52 -6.96 6.44 -0.56
N GLN A 53 -7.78 5.52 -0.06
CA GLN A 53 -9.17 5.81 0.27
C GLN A 53 -9.31 6.41 1.67
N GLY A 54 -8.47 5.98 2.63
CA GLY A 54 -8.35 6.60 3.95
C GLY A 54 -7.94 8.07 3.89
N GLY A 55 -7.22 8.48 2.83
CA GLY A 55 -6.89 9.88 2.55
C GLY A 55 -8.10 10.81 2.34
N LYS A 56 -9.25 10.25 1.96
CA LYS A 56 -10.52 10.99 1.79
C LYS A 56 -11.24 11.28 3.12
N LEU A 57 -10.74 10.73 4.23
CA LEU A 57 -11.35 10.78 5.55
C LEU A 57 -10.37 11.38 6.56
N GLU A 58 -10.87 11.86 7.71
CA GLU A 58 -10.04 12.47 8.73
C GLU A 58 -10.42 11.98 10.13
N GLY A 59 -9.45 12.01 11.04
CA GLY A 59 -9.64 11.69 12.45
C GLY A 59 -10.34 10.36 12.67
N LYS A 60 -11.36 10.36 13.54
CA LYS A 60 -12.10 9.14 13.90
C LYS A 60 -12.76 8.45 12.70
N ALA A 61 -13.23 9.20 11.70
CA ALA A 61 -13.84 8.61 10.50
C ALA A 61 -12.83 7.77 9.70
N ARG A 62 -11.54 8.15 9.69
CA ARG A 62 -10.48 7.35 9.09
C ARG A 62 -10.20 6.06 9.88
N GLU A 63 -10.17 6.13 11.19
CA GLU A 63 -9.98 4.93 12.03
C GLU A 63 -11.15 3.94 11.90
N GLU A 64 -12.39 4.44 11.87
CA GLU A 64 -13.59 3.64 11.61
C GLU A 64 -13.52 2.97 10.22
N PHE A 65 -13.04 3.70 9.21
CA PHE A 65 -12.81 3.16 7.88
C PHE A 65 -11.72 2.07 7.88
N PHE A 66 -10.61 2.24 8.57
CA PHE A 66 -9.57 1.23 8.70
C PHE A 66 -10.11 -0.06 9.30
N SER A 67 -10.85 0.06 10.41
CA SER A 67 -11.49 -1.08 11.05
C SER A 67 -12.48 -1.79 10.12
N TRP A 68 -13.33 -1.01 9.43
CA TRP A 68 -14.30 -1.54 8.47
C TRP A 68 -13.63 -2.26 7.29
N LEU A 69 -12.57 -1.68 6.73
CA LEU A 69 -11.86 -2.24 5.58
C LEU A 69 -11.27 -3.61 5.91
N TYR A 70 -10.66 -3.75 7.06
CA TYR A 70 -10.08 -5.01 7.51
C TYR A 70 -11.16 -6.04 7.86
N ASP A 71 -12.27 -5.63 8.50
CA ASP A 71 -13.40 -6.52 8.74
C ASP A 71 -14.00 -7.04 7.42
N LEU A 72 -14.21 -6.14 6.44
CA LEU A 72 -14.73 -6.52 5.14
C LEU A 72 -13.85 -7.57 4.45
N GLU A 73 -12.57 -7.28 4.29
CA GLU A 73 -11.72 -8.12 3.45
C GLU A 73 -11.26 -9.40 4.15
N PHE A 74 -10.86 -9.32 5.41
CA PHE A 74 -10.29 -10.48 6.10
C PHE A 74 -11.34 -11.33 6.81
N ASN A 75 -12.34 -10.71 7.46
CA ASN A 75 -13.33 -11.47 8.22
C ASN A 75 -14.53 -11.89 7.37
N ARG A 76 -15.07 -10.97 6.54
CA ARG A 76 -16.31 -11.25 5.79
C ARG A 76 -16.04 -11.89 4.44
N MET A 77 -15.05 -11.40 3.69
CA MET A 77 -14.68 -11.98 2.40
C MET A 77 -13.72 -13.16 2.54
N GLY A 78 -13.06 -13.31 3.69
CA GLY A 78 -12.14 -14.42 3.97
C GLY A 78 -10.86 -14.36 3.14
N LEU A 79 -10.41 -13.18 2.78
CA LEU A 79 -9.09 -12.98 2.20
C LEU A 79 -8.01 -13.27 3.25
N PRO A 80 -6.87 -13.86 2.87
CA PRO A 80 -5.75 -14.03 3.78
C PRO A 80 -5.25 -12.69 4.32
N LYS A 81 -5.10 -12.59 5.64
CA LYS A 81 -4.44 -11.44 6.25
C LYS A 81 -2.94 -11.58 6.02
N PRO A 82 -2.21 -10.50 5.64
CA PRO A 82 -0.77 -10.55 5.52
C PRO A 82 -0.10 -10.88 6.85
N ASP A 83 0.89 -11.78 6.84
CA ASP A 83 1.74 -12.07 8.00
C ASP A 83 2.73 -10.93 8.24
N LEU A 84 3.20 -10.29 7.17
CA LEU A 84 4.09 -9.14 7.20
C LEU A 84 3.65 -8.07 6.21
N VAL A 85 3.64 -6.82 6.64
CA VAL A 85 3.47 -5.65 5.78
C VAL A 85 4.70 -4.78 5.89
N LEU A 86 5.41 -4.59 4.79
CA LEU A 86 6.57 -3.72 4.68
C LEU A 86 6.17 -2.43 3.97
N TRP A 87 6.30 -1.30 4.67
CA TRP A 87 6.04 0.01 4.10
C TRP A 87 7.35 0.74 3.82
N LEU A 88 7.64 0.95 2.53
CA LEU A 88 8.77 1.73 2.05
C LEU A 88 8.45 3.22 2.24
N ASP A 89 8.99 3.82 3.30
CA ASP A 89 8.79 5.24 3.58
C ASP A 89 9.78 6.09 2.80
N MET A 90 9.29 6.64 1.69
CA MET A 90 10.01 7.54 0.81
C MET A 90 9.55 8.98 1.05
N PRO A 91 10.45 9.95 1.36
CA PRO A 91 10.11 11.37 1.35
C PRO A 91 9.57 11.81 -0.01
N VAL A 92 8.52 12.64 0.02
CA VAL A 92 7.80 13.04 -1.20
C VAL A 92 8.73 13.74 -2.20
N GLU A 93 9.60 14.61 -1.73
CA GLU A 93 10.54 15.38 -2.55
C GLU A 93 11.50 14.46 -3.33
N ILE A 94 11.92 13.35 -2.70
CA ILE A 94 12.78 12.36 -3.34
C ILE A 94 11.97 11.53 -4.32
N ALA A 95 10.75 11.10 -3.95
CA ALA A 95 9.86 10.36 -4.84
C ALA A 95 9.57 11.15 -6.13
N GLU A 96 9.26 12.44 -6.02
CA GLU A 96 9.06 13.34 -7.16
C GLU A 96 10.30 13.48 -8.05
N SER A 97 11.48 13.58 -7.43
CA SER A 97 12.74 13.63 -8.17
C SER A 97 12.96 12.36 -8.99
N LEU A 98 12.68 11.19 -8.39
CA LEU A 98 12.78 9.90 -9.08
C LEU A 98 11.74 9.75 -10.19
N MET A 99 10.50 10.21 -9.97
CA MET A 99 9.45 10.21 -11.00
C MET A 99 9.82 11.08 -12.19
N ARG A 100 10.29 12.31 -11.95
CA ARG A 100 10.76 13.22 -13.03
C ARG A 100 11.92 12.62 -13.84
N LYS A 101 12.86 11.94 -13.15
CA LYS A 101 13.94 11.22 -13.81
C LYS A 101 13.40 10.09 -14.70
N ARG A 102 12.49 9.26 -14.17
CA ARG A 102 11.85 8.17 -14.92
C ARG A 102 11.13 8.69 -16.16
N GLU A 103 10.37 9.79 -16.04
CA GLU A 103 9.69 10.43 -17.19
C GLU A 103 10.68 10.87 -18.26
N SER A 104 11.79 11.50 -17.85
CA SER A 104 12.86 11.90 -18.77
C SER A 104 13.50 10.72 -19.50
N ASP A 105 13.75 9.62 -18.76
CA ASP A 105 14.48 8.47 -19.30
C ASP A 105 13.59 7.56 -20.16
N THR A 106 12.28 7.47 -19.88
CA THR A 106 11.36 6.52 -20.53
C THR A 106 10.32 7.18 -21.46
N GLY A 107 10.15 8.50 -21.36
CA GLY A 107 9.07 9.22 -22.04
C GLY A 107 7.65 8.89 -21.53
N THR A 108 7.54 8.08 -20.46
CA THR A 108 6.27 7.71 -19.85
C THR A 108 5.80 8.83 -18.94
N LYS A 109 4.62 9.38 -19.22
CA LYS A 109 4.03 10.44 -18.37
C LYS A 109 3.56 9.87 -17.04
N ALA A 110 3.80 10.60 -15.94
CA ALA A 110 3.25 10.29 -14.63
C ALA A 110 1.71 10.26 -14.67
N ASP A 111 1.12 9.39 -13.85
CA ASP A 111 -0.34 9.33 -13.66
C ASP A 111 -0.86 10.65 -13.08
N ILE A 112 -2.16 10.93 -13.27
CA ILE A 112 -2.83 12.14 -12.79
C ILE A 112 -2.63 12.32 -11.28
N HIS A 113 -2.65 11.23 -10.51
CA HIS A 113 -2.42 11.22 -9.08
C HIS A 113 -0.95 11.48 -8.68
N GLU A 114 0.00 11.11 -9.52
CA GLU A 114 1.43 11.33 -9.29
C GLU A 114 1.86 12.80 -9.52
N ARG A 115 0.98 13.64 -10.10
CA ARG A 115 1.25 15.04 -10.42
C ARG A 115 0.77 16.05 -9.38
N ASP A 116 0.03 15.58 -8.40
CA ASP A 116 -0.51 16.40 -7.33
C ASP A 116 0.38 16.25 -6.07
N ASP A 117 1.26 17.23 -5.85
CA ASP A 117 2.17 17.28 -4.71
C ASP A 117 1.39 17.17 -3.38
N GLY A 118 0.24 17.80 -3.28
CA GLY A 118 -0.62 17.74 -2.10
C GLY A 118 -1.15 16.33 -1.85
N TYR A 119 -1.48 15.60 -2.90
CA TYR A 119 -1.93 14.22 -2.82
C TYR A 119 -0.84 13.27 -2.30
N LEU A 120 0.40 13.41 -2.80
CA LEU A 120 1.52 12.57 -2.35
C LEU A 120 1.86 12.79 -0.88
N HIS A 121 1.88 14.05 -0.41
CA HIS A 121 2.05 14.38 1.00
C HIS A 121 0.94 13.78 1.86
N LYS A 122 -0.33 13.88 1.40
CA LYS A 122 -1.47 13.29 2.10
C LYS A 122 -1.36 11.76 2.15
N CYS A 123 -1.01 11.11 1.06
CA CYS A 123 -0.81 9.67 1.02
C CYS A 123 0.27 9.21 2.02
N ARG A 124 1.40 9.93 2.12
CA ARG A 124 2.47 9.59 3.06
C ARG A 124 2.01 9.79 4.52
N GLU A 125 1.31 10.89 4.83
CA GLU A 125 0.70 11.11 6.16
C GLU A 125 -0.24 9.96 6.55
N VAL A 126 -1.14 9.58 5.63
CA VAL A 126 -2.11 8.50 5.87
C VAL A 126 -1.42 7.14 5.97
N ALA A 127 -0.39 6.89 5.18
CA ALA A 127 0.42 5.68 5.28
C ALA A 127 1.10 5.55 6.64
N GLN A 128 1.62 6.65 7.19
CA GLN A 128 2.15 6.69 8.56
C GLN A 128 1.08 6.32 9.59
N GLN A 129 -0.10 6.94 9.51
CA GLN A 129 -1.20 6.65 10.44
C GLN A 129 -1.70 5.21 10.30
N ALA A 130 -1.79 4.69 9.08
CA ALA A 130 -2.16 3.30 8.83
C ALA A 130 -1.11 2.32 9.37
N ALA A 131 0.19 2.63 9.18
CA ALA A 131 1.28 1.83 9.69
C ALA A 131 1.25 1.75 11.23
N ASP A 132 1.01 2.88 11.89
CA ASP A 132 0.87 2.94 13.36
C ASP A 132 -0.38 2.18 13.84
N TYR A 133 -1.52 2.31 13.12
CA TYR A 133 -2.78 1.66 13.48
C TYR A 133 -2.74 0.14 13.30
N PHE A 134 -2.12 -0.35 12.22
CA PHE A 134 -2.11 -1.77 11.87
C PHE A 134 -0.82 -2.50 12.25
N GLY A 135 0.20 -1.79 12.74
CA GLY A 135 1.49 -2.37 13.10
C GLY A 135 2.35 -2.74 11.89
N TRP A 136 2.35 -1.93 10.82
CA TRP A 136 3.21 -2.21 9.66
C TRP A 136 4.68 -1.94 9.97
N THR A 137 5.54 -2.74 9.40
CA THR A 137 6.99 -2.52 9.48
C THR A 137 7.39 -1.40 8.52
N ARG A 138 7.91 -0.31 9.08
CA ARG A 138 8.40 0.83 8.31
C ARG A 138 9.85 0.62 7.92
N VAL A 139 10.16 0.72 6.64
CA VAL A 139 11.52 0.71 6.10
C VAL A 139 11.81 2.07 5.49
N SER A 140 12.72 2.83 6.11
CA SER A 140 13.11 4.15 5.59
C SER A 140 13.94 4.00 4.32
N CYS A 141 13.51 4.68 3.25
CA CYS A 141 14.29 4.74 2.01
C CYS A 141 15.43 5.76 2.05
N VAL A 142 15.56 6.51 3.16
CA VAL A 142 16.62 7.50 3.34
C VAL A 142 17.40 7.26 4.63
N ARG A 143 18.69 7.59 4.60
CA ARG A 143 19.58 7.61 5.76
C ARG A 143 20.43 8.88 5.69
N ASP A 144 20.51 9.62 6.78
CA ASP A 144 21.28 10.89 6.87
C ASP A 144 20.91 11.90 5.76
N GLY A 145 19.61 11.99 5.42
CA GLY A 145 19.09 12.88 4.38
C GLY A 145 19.41 12.46 2.94
N ARG A 146 19.94 11.27 2.72
CA ARG A 146 20.30 10.73 1.39
C ARG A 146 19.50 9.47 1.07
N LEU A 147 19.15 9.33 -0.20
CA LEU A 147 18.53 8.11 -0.70
C LEU A 147 19.48 6.92 -0.49
N ARG A 148 18.97 5.86 0.10
CA ARG A 148 19.69 4.60 0.25
C ARG A 148 19.80 3.87 -1.09
N SER A 149 20.79 3.01 -1.24
CA SER A 149 20.88 2.15 -2.42
C SER A 149 19.77 1.10 -2.42
N ILE A 150 19.45 0.57 -3.59
CA ILE A 150 18.47 -0.51 -3.76
C ILE A 150 18.91 -1.73 -2.95
N GLU A 151 20.20 -2.04 -2.98
CA GLU A 151 20.81 -3.17 -2.27
C GLU A 151 20.68 -3.02 -0.75
N ASP A 152 20.96 -1.82 -0.19
CA ASP A 152 20.85 -1.57 1.25
C ASP A 152 19.39 -1.68 1.74
N ILE A 153 18.43 -1.18 0.95
CA ILE A 153 17.00 -1.34 1.25
C ILE A 153 16.60 -2.82 1.13
N HIS A 154 17.06 -3.51 0.07
CA HIS A 154 16.76 -4.92 -0.15
C HIS A 154 17.24 -5.81 1.01
N GLU A 155 18.46 -5.62 1.49
CA GLU A 155 18.99 -6.39 2.63
C GLU A 155 18.13 -6.25 3.90
N GLU A 156 17.64 -5.03 4.19
CA GLU A 156 16.74 -4.80 5.32
C GLU A 156 15.38 -5.48 5.11
N LEU A 157 14.79 -5.36 3.91
CA LEU A 157 13.53 -6.03 3.57
C LEU A 157 13.68 -7.54 3.68
N TYR A 158 14.77 -8.09 3.16
CA TYR A 158 15.05 -9.52 3.19
C TYR A 158 15.19 -10.05 4.61
N ALA A 159 15.89 -9.32 5.49
CA ALA A 159 16.01 -9.67 6.90
C ALA A 159 14.64 -9.73 7.61
N HIS A 160 13.75 -8.77 7.34
CA HIS A 160 12.39 -8.80 7.90
C HIS A 160 11.59 -10.01 7.40
N VAL A 161 11.69 -10.34 6.12
CA VAL A 161 11.00 -11.52 5.55
C VAL A 161 11.56 -12.81 6.16
N GLN A 162 12.89 -12.93 6.28
CA GLN A 162 13.49 -14.11 6.92
C GLN A 162 13.01 -14.30 8.37
N SER A 163 13.05 -13.23 9.18
CA SER A 163 12.55 -13.30 10.56
C SER A 163 11.07 -13.71 10.62
N CYS A 164 10.23 -13.18 9.75
CA CYS A 164 8.83 -13.55 9.68
C CYS A 164 8.63 -15.04 9.33
N LEU A 165 9.43 -15.57 8.39
CA LEU A 165 9.35 -16.98 7.98
C LEU A 165 9.84 -17.95 9.07
N GLU A 166 10.73 -17.50 9.96
CA GLU A 166 11.20 -18.30 11.11
C GLU A 166 10.17 -18.38 12.25
N GLU A 167 9.20 -17.47 12.28
CA GLU A 167 8.14 -17.38 13.32
C GLU A 167 6.86 -18.14 12.93
N ILE A 168 6.69 -18.53 11.67
CA ILE A 168 5.52 -19.25 11.14
C ILE A 168 5.78 -20.76 11.13
#